data_52e6786c2f684be0b3dbc17f80872a24
#
_entry.id   52e6786c2f684be0b3dbc17f80872a24
#
_cell.length_a   1.000
_cell.length_b   1.000
_cell.length_c   1.000
_cell.angle_alpha   90.00
_cell.angle_beta   90.00
_cell.angle_gamma   90.00
#
_symmetry.space_group_name_H-M   'P 1'
#
loop_
_entity.id
_entity.type
_entity.pdbx_description
1 polymer ?
#
loop_
_entity_poly.entity_id
_entity_poly.type
_entity_poly.pdbx_seq_one_letter_code
_entity_poly.pdbx_strand_id
1 'polypeptide(L)'
;MRIIIVGILAFWLSGCASTIATSENLEGAPATLTPRGAAYQDLISLPPPAGRIFVSVYDFRDQTGQYRPAPASTFSTAVTQGAAAMLTGALADSGWFIPLERVGLQNLLTERRIIRAEFERFGQPDTLPSLRAASVMLEGGIIAYESNIRTGGAGVEYFGIGASGQYQVDQVTVNLRAVEISSGEVLANVTTTKTIYSKELRAGVYRFIDFSRLLEAEAGITTNEPVQMAVMSAIESSVIHLIAQGVENRLWNLPSDVNFNETILADYLNAPVPLL
;
A
#
# COMPACT_ATOMS: atom_id res chain seq x y z
N MET A 1 34.16 -36.16 40.69
CA MET A 1 32.74 -35.74 40.54
C MET A 1 32.51 -34.23 40.54
N ARG A 2 33.22 -33.42 41.35
CA ARG A 2 33.07 -31.93 41.35
C ARG A 2 33.60 -31.24 40.09
N ILE A 3 34.64 -31.74 39.43
CA ILE A 3 35.25 -31.15 38.24
C ILE A 3 34.36 -31.34 36.99
N ILE A 4 33.65 -32.47 36.91
CA ILE A 4 32.76 -32.77 35.76
C ILE A 4 31.50 -31.86 35.78
N ILE A 5 31.01 -31.55 36.99
CA ILE A 5 29.84 -30.67 37.13
C ILE A 5 30.14 -29.21 36.71
N VAL A 6 31.36 -28.73 37.01
CA VAL A 6 31.82 -27.40 36.62
C VAL A 6 32.01 -27.30 35.11
N GLY A 7 32.48 -28.38 34.46
CA GLY A 7 32.64 -28.42 32.99
C GLY A 7 31.30 -28.40 32.24
N ILE A 8 30.29 -29.08 32.76
CA ILE A 8 28.94 -29.12 32.18
C ILE A 8 28.24 -27.76 32.34
N LEU A 9 28.43 -27.10 33.51
CA LEU A 9 27.85 -25.75 33.72
C LEU A 9 28.49 -24.67 32.82
N ALA A 10 29.80 -24.78 32.53
CA ALA A 10 30.51 -23.87 31.64
C ALA A 10 30.10 -24.05 30.17
N PHE A 11 29.69 -25.25 29.76
CA PHE A 11 29.23 -25.52 28.41
C PHE A 11 27.83 -24.97 28.13
N TRP A 12 27.00 -24.85 29.17
CA TRP A 12 25.64 -24.24 29.05
C TRP A 12 25.65 -22.70 29.02
N LEU A 13 26.71 -22.07 29.52
CA LEU A 13 26.87 -20.62 29.52
C LEU A 13 27.44 -20.06 28.21
N SER A 14 28.10 -20.89 27.41
CA SER A 14 28.66 -20.46 26.12
C SER A 14 27.63 -20.42 24.97
N GLY A 15 26.43 -21.01 25.15
CA GLY A 15 25.38 -21.05 24.14
C GLY A 15 24.53 -19.79 24.03
N CYS A 16 24.53 -18.93 25.05
CA CYS A 16 23.66 -17.72 25.04
C CYS A 16 24.33 -16.44 24.52
N ALA A 17 25.65 -16.45 24.28
CA ALA A 17 26.36 -15.25 23.84
C ALA A 17 26.32 -15.01 22.30
N SER A 18 25.93 -16.02 21.53
CA SER A 18 25.96 -15.92 20.07
C SER A 18 24.65 -15.43 19.40
N THR A 19 23.57 -15.29 20.18
CA THR A 19 22.27 -14.83 19.64
C THR A 19 21.98 -13.35 19.88
N ILE A 20 22.81 -12.63 20.65
CA ILE A 20 22.64 -11.19 20.89
C ILE A 20 23.51 -10.33 19.95
N ALA A 21 24.40 -10.93 19.16
CA ALA A 21 25.38 -10.23 18.33
C ALA A 21 25.01 -10.15 16.84
N THR A 22 23.76 -10.23 16.46
CA THR A 22 23.31 -9.67 15.20
C THR A 22 22.67 -8.31 15.48
N SER A 23 23.48 -7.34 15.95
CA SER A 23 23.27 -6.00 15.44
C SER A 23 23.50 -6.10 13.93
N GLU A 24 22.43 -6.36 13.16
CA GLU A 24 22.43 -6.02 11.76
C GLU A 24 23.05 -4.62 11.67
N ASN A 25 24.07 -4.47 10.86
CA ASN A 25 24.62 -3.17 10.59
C ASN A 25 23.42 -2.30 10.15
N LEU A 26 23.05 -1.34 11.00
CA LEU A 26 22.05 -0.34 10.69
C LEU A 26 22.55 0.66 9.63
N GLU A 27 23.57 0.29 8.87
CA GLU A 27 23.93 0.95 7.63
C GLU A 27 22.75 0.75 6.68
N GLY A 28 22.06 1.84 6.40
CA GLY A 28 20.83 1.83 5.63
C GLY A 28 21.03 1.06 4.32
N ALA A 29 20.15 0.10 4.05
CA ALA A 29 20.14 -0.60 2.77
C ALA A 29 20.03 0.42 1.62
N PRO A 30 20.67 0.17 0.47
CA PRO A 30 20.52 1.03 -0.70
C PRO A 30 19.06 1.16 -1.08
N ALA A 31 18.66 2.32 -1.59
CA ALA A 31 17.30 2.53 -2.07
C ALA A 31 16.96 1.55 -3.21
N THR A 32 15.83 0.92 -3.10
CA THR A 32 15.30 -0.02 -4.11
C THR A 32 13.92 0.43 -4.55
N LEU A 33 13.39 -0.18 -5.61
CA LEU A 33 11.99 0.02 -5.98
C LEU A 33 11.09 -0.42 -4.81
N THR A 34 10.00 0.31 -4.60
CA THR A 34 9.02 -0.02 -3.55
C THR A 34 8.48 -1.44 -3.77
N PRO A 35 8.56 -2.30 -2.75
CA PRO A 35 8.00 -3.66 -2.83
C PRO A 35 6.52 -3.61 -3.21
N ARG A 36 6.08 -4.59 -4.01
CA ARG A 36 4.69 -4.70 -4.47
C ARG A 36 4.04 -5.95 -3.88
N GLY A 37 2.73 -5.88 -3.65
CA GLY A 37 1.93 -6.99 -3.14
C GLY A 37 1.39 -7.93 -4.22
N ALA A 38 0.56 -8.90 -3.80
CA ALA A 38 -0.07 -9.86 -4.71
C ALA A 38 -0.96 -9.16 -5.75
N ALA A 39 -1.73 -8.14 -5.35
CA ALA A 39 -2.60 -7.38 -6.25
C ALA A 39 -1.83 -6.76 -7.44
N TYR A 40 -0.56 -6.41 -7.25
CA TYR A 40 0.27 -5.91 -8.35
C TYR A 40 0.58 -6.98 -9.40
N GLN A 41 0.84 -8.22 -8.98
CA GLN A 41 1.07 -9.33 -9.92
C GLN A 41 -0.17 -9.59 -10.77
N ASP A 42 -1.34 -9.53 -10.16
CA ASP A 42 -2.61 -9.65 -10.86
C ASP A 42 -2.81 -8.49 -11.83
N LEU A 43 -2.52 -7.26 -11.40
CA LEU A 43 -2.66 -6.05 -12.21
C LEU A 43 -1.83 -6.09 -13.50
N ILE A 44 -0.57 -6.51 -13.42
CA ILE A 44 0.33 -6.57 -14.59
C ILE A 44 0.08 -7.80 -15.48
N SER A 45 -0.65 -8.79 -14.98
CA SER A 45 -1.04 -9.99 -15.71
C SER A 45 -2.41 -9.90 -16.38
N LEU A 46 -3.08 -8.75 -16.30
CA LEU A 46 -4.36 -8.52 -16.94
C LEU A 46 -4.28 -8.73 -18.47
N PRO A 47 -5.32 -9.32 -19.09
CA PRO A 47 -5.40 -9.37 -20.53
C PRO A 47 -5.39 -7.96 -21.12
N PRO A 48 -4.73 -7.73 -22.25
CA PRO A 48 -4.68 -6.42 -22.88
C PRO A 48 -6.09 -5.96 -23.33
N PRO A 49 -6.39 -4.65 -23.29
CA PRO A 49 -7.65 -4.13 -23.81
C PRO A 49 -7.67 -4.14 -25.35
N ALA A 50 -8.85 -4.13 -25.95
CA ALA A 50 -9.00 -3.88 -27.41
C ALA A 50 -8.49 -2.48 -27.82
N GLY A 51 -8.46 -1.54 -26.88
CA GLY A 51 -7.88 -0.21 -27.06
C GLY A 51 -7.68 0.47 -25.72
N ARG A 52 -6.57 1.19 -25.57
CA ARG A 52 -6.27 1.92 -24.33
C ARG A 52 -7.16 3.15 -24.16
N ILE A 53 -7.55 3.41 -22.94
CA ILE A 53 -8.48 4.49 -22.56
C ILE A 53 -7.68 5.66 -21.99
N PHE A 54 -7.91 6.86 -22.53
CA PHE A 54 -7.33 8.09 -22.00
C PHE A 54 -8.11 8.52 -20.76
N VAL A 55 -7.43 8.56 -19.61
CA VAL A 55 -8.03 8.91 -18.33
C VAL A 55 -7.35 10.11 -17.69
N SER A 56 -8.08 10.82 -16.88
CA SER A 56 -7.57 11.87 -16.00
C SER A 56 -7.84 11.51 -14.55
N VAL A 57 -6.87 11.76 -13.67
CA VAL A 57 -7.03 11.59 -12.22
C VAL A 57 -7.17 12.97 -11.61
N TYR A 58 -8.28 13.16 -10.88
CA TYR A 58 -8.53 14.34 -10.06
C TYR A 58 -8.82 13.90 -8.63
N ASP A 59 -8.53 14.77 -7.69
CA ASP A 59 -8.95 14.71 -6.28
C ASP A 59 -8.93 13.30 -5.65
N PHE A 60 -7.84 12.54 -5.86
CA PHE A 60 -7.63 11.23 -5.26
C PHE A 60 -6.67 11.35 -4.09
N ARG A 61 -7.21 11.51 -2.87
CA ARG A 61 -6.45 11.83 -1.67
C ARG A 61 -6.99 11.12 -0.42
N ASP A 62 -6.34 11.37 0.69
CA ASP A 62 -6.83 10.97 2.01
C ASP A 62 -8.05 11.80 2.41
N GLN A 63 -9.17 11.11 2.63
CA GLN A 63 -10.44 11.67 3.08
C GLN A 63 -10.79 11.19 4.50
N THR A 64 -9.90 10.45 5.16
CA THR A 64 -10.13 9.92 6.50
C THR A 64 -10.06 10.99 7.57
N GLY A 65 -9.27 12.04 7.34
CA GLY A 65 -8.99 13.08 8.32
C GLY A 65 -8.24 12.60 9.55
N GLN A 66 -7.64 11.40 9.51
CA GLN A 66 -7.00 10.79 10.68
C GLN A 66 -5.52 11.12 10.76
N TYR A 67 -5.07 11.35 12.00
CA TYR A 67 -3.68 11.55 12.35
C TYR A 67 -3.15 10.38 13.16
N ARG A 68 -1.84 10.20 13.16
CA ARG A 68 -1.19 9.18 13.96
C ARG A 68 -1.40 9.47 15.45
N PRO A 69 -1.74 8.45 16.26
CA PRO A 69 -1.87 8.64 17.71
C PRO A 69 -0.53 8.97 18.36
N ALA A 70 -0.55 9.71 19.47
CA ALA A 70 0.62 9.89 20.30
C ALA A 70 1.12 8.50 20.81
N PRO A 71 2.45 8.30 20.99
CA PRO A 71 3.53 9.29 20.92
C PRO A 71 4.15 9.46 19.52
N ALA A 72 3.67 8.80 18.46
CA ALA A 72 4.33 8.79 17.17
C ALA A 72 4.41 10.20 16.52
N SER A 73 3.28 10.88 16.39
CA SER A 73 3.18 12.30 16.01
C SER A 73 1.72 12.71 15.85
N THR A 74 1.29 13.77 16.48
CA THR A 74 -0.08 14.31 16.35
C THR A 74 -0.27 15.16 15.07
N PHE A 75 0.78 15.44 14.32
CA PHE A 75 0.75 16.23 13.08
C PHE A 75 0.91 15.40 11.81
N SER A 76 1.24 14.11 11.95
CA SER A 76 1.38 13.22 10.80
C SER A 76 0.07 12.49 10.50
N THR A 77 -0.35 12.49 9.24
CA THR A 77 -1.52 11.72 8.80
C THR A 77 -1.32 10.23 9.00
N ALA A 78 -2.40 9.52 9.33
CA ALA A 78 -2.36 8.07 9.54
C ALA A 78 -2.06 7.31 8.24
N VAL A 79 -2.55 7.83 7.12
CA VAL A 79 -2.34 7.26 5.78
C VAL A 79 -1.58 8.23 4.88
N THR A 80 -1.06 7.71 3.77
CA THR A 80 -0.26 8.49 2.82
C THR A 80 -1.07 9.58 2.11
N GLN A 81 -0.44 10.73 1.87
CA GLN A 81 -0.99 11.79 1.04
C GLN A 81 -0.67 11.62 -0.47
N GLY A 82 0.16 10.63 -0.81
CA GLY A 82 0.59 10.33 -2.18
C GLY A 82 -0.31 9.38 -2.98
N ALA A 83 -1.57 9.18 -2.55
CA ALA A 83 -2.48 8.20 -3.15
C ALA A 83 -2.75 8.44 -4.64
N ALA A 84 -2.81 9.70 -5.10
CA ALA A 84 -2.98 10.03 -6.53
C ALA A 84 -1.82 9.53 -7.40
N ALA A 85 -0.58 9.62 -6.91
CA ALA A 85 0.58 9.10 -7.61
C ALA A 85 0.56 7.57 -7.69
N MET A 86 0.12 6.89 -6.61
CA MET A 86 -0.05 5.44 -6.59
C MET A 86 -1.11 5.00 -7.61
N LEU A 87 -2.26 5.68 -7.64
CA LEU A 87 -3.31 5.39 -8.62
C LEU A 87 -2.83 5.60 -10.06
N THR A 88 -2.16 6.71 -10.34
CA THR A 88 -1.61 6.99 -11.68
C THR A 88 -0.64 5.89 -12.12
N GLY A 89 0.22 5.42 -11.22
CA GLY A 89 1.10 4.29 -11.48
C GLY A 89 0.34 3.00 -11.78
N ALA A 90 -0.62 2.62 -10.93
CA ALA A 90 -1.43 1.41 -11.11
C ALA A 90 -2.22 1.43 -12.44
N LEU A 91 -2.77 2.58 -12.82
CA LEU A 91 -3.46 2.75 -14.10
C LEU A 91 -2.53 2.53 -15.28
N ALA A 92 -1.32 3.09 -15.24
CA ALA A 92 -0.31 2.91 -16.30
C ALA A 92 0.16 1.45 -16.37
N ASP A 93 0.48 0.85 -15.21
CA ASP A 93 1.00 -0.52 -15.09
C ASP A 93 -0.03 -1.56 -15.52
N SER A 94 -1.34 -1.29 -15.37
CA SER A 94 -2.42 -2.17 -15.84
C SER A 94 -2.41 -2.40 -17.36
N GLY A 95 -1.78 -1.51 -18.13
CA GLY A 95 -1.80 -1.54 -19.61
C GLY A 95 -3.15 -1.12 -20.22
N TRP A 96 -4.21 -0.92 -19.44
CA TRP A 96 -5.55 -0.56 -19.90
C TRP A 96 -5.74 0.92 -20.13
N PHE A 97 -5.07 1.73 -19.30
CA PHE A 97 -5.26 3.18 -19.29
C PHE A 97 -4.02 3.94 -19.75
N ILE A 98 -4.26 5.13 -20.27
CA ILE A 98 -3.23 6.13 -20.52
C ILE A 98 -3.57 7.33 -19.63
N PRO A 99 -2.95 7.45 -18.45
CA PRO A 99 -3.18 8.60 -17.57
C PRO A 99 -2.65 9.88 -18.21
N LEU A 100 -3.46 10.91 -18.21
CA LEU A 100 -3.09 12.25 -18.65
C LEU A 100 -2.81 13.13 -17.45
N GLU A 101 -1.72 13.89 -17.50
CA GLU A 101 -1.36 14.82 -16.44
C GLU A 101 -2.45 15.86 -16.18
N ARG A 102 -2.97 15.89 -14.96
CA ARG A 102 -3.97 16.86 -14.49
C ARG A 102 -3.63 17.48 -13.15
N VAL A 103 -2.88 16.78 -12.31
CA VAL A 103 -2.43 17.30 -11.00
C VAL A 103 -1.50 18.50 -11.20
N GLY A 104 -0.52 18.36 -12.10
CA GLY A 104 0.41 19.41 -12.48
C GLY A 104 0.02 20.19 -13.75
N LEU A 105 -1.25 20.21 -14.14
CA LEU A 105 -1.69 20.80 -15.41
C LEU A 105 -1.26 22.27 -15.57
N GLN A 106 -1.28 23.07 -14.51
CA GLN A 106 -0.86 24.48 -14.58
C GLN A 106 0.62 24.62 -14.90
N ASN A 107 1.45 23.77 -14.34
CA ASN A 107 2.88 23.72 -14.65
C ASN A 107 3.12 23.32 -16.10
N LEU A 108 2.42 22.28 -16.58
CA LEU A 108 2.48 21.85 -17.97
C LEU A 108 2.05 22.98 -18.94
N LEU A 109 0.98 23.70 -18.63
CA LEU A 109 0.52 24.84 -19.45
C LEU A 109 1.53 25.99 -19.43
N THR A 110 2.22 26.20 -18.32
CA THR A 110 3.28 27.21 -18.21
C THR A 110 4.46 26.85 -19.08
N GLU A 111 4.96 25.62 -19.02
CA GLU A 111 6.05 25.14 -19.87
C GLU A 111 5.69 25.23 -21.36
N ARG A 112 4.47 24.85 -21.72
CA ARG A 112 3.98 25.00 -23.11
C ARG A 112 3.94 26.45 -23.57
N ARG A 113 3.65 27.41 -22.70
CA ARG A 113 3.73 28.84 -22.99
C ARG A 113 5.17 29.30 -23.24
N ILE A 114 6.10 28.82 -22.44
CA ILE A 114 7.53 29.11 -22.59
C ILE A 114 8.02 28.61 -23.94
N ILE A 115 7.69 27.37 -24.31
CA ILE A 115 8.07 26.78 -25.60
C ILE A 115 7.51 27.61 -26.79
N ARG A 116 6.25 28.04 -26.72
CA ARG A 116 5.65 28.89 -27.77
C ARG A 116 6.33 30.24 -27.91
N ALA A 117 6.65 30.88 -26.78
CA ALA A 117 7.40 32.14 -26.78
C ALA A 117 8.79 31.99 -27.41
N GLU A 118 9.40 30.83 -27.28
CA GLU A 118 10.69 30.52 -27.90
C GLU A 118 10.54 30.34 -29.42
N PHE A 119 9.50 29.63 -29.90
CA PHE A 119 9.18 29.57 -31.34
C PHE A 119 8.95 30.91 -31.95
N GLU A 120 8.17 31.78 -31.29
CA GLU A 120 7.93 33.17 -31.76
C GLU A 120 9.24 33.95 -31.81
N ARG A 121 10.07 33.89 -30.80
CA ARG A 121 11.36 34.60 -30.73
C ARG A 121 12.30 34.22 -31.87
N PHE A 122 12.29 32.96 -32.32
CA PHE A 122 13.17 32.46 -33.37
C PHE A 122 12.46 32.40 -34.74
N GLY A 123 11.24 32.93 -34.85
CA GLY A 123 10.47 32.90 -36.11
C GLY A 123 10.12 31.49 -36.58
N GLN A 124 10.05 30.52 -35.65
CA GLN A 124 9.68 29.17 -35.96
C GLN A 124 8.16 28.97 -35.86
N PRO A 125 7.58 28.07 -36.68
CA PRO A 125 6.16 27.75 -36.56
C PRO A 125 5.84 27.06 -35.25
N ASP A 126 4.68 27.32 -34.64
CA ASP A 126 4.18 26.56 -33.47
C ASP A 126 3.83 25.15 -33.89
N THR A 127 4.75 24.22 -33.66
CA THR A 127 4.58 22.80 -33.94
C THR A 127 4.11 21.99 -32.71
N LEU A 128 3.82 22.67 -31.60
CA LEU A 128 3.43 22.01 -30.36
C LEU A 128 2.03 21.39 -30.50
N PRO A 129 1.89 20.05 -30.43
CA PRO A 129 0.59 19.41 -30.61
C PRO A 129 -0.38 19.79 -29.49
N SER A 130 -1.68 19.72 -29.75
CA SER A 130 -2.70 19.91 -28.73
C SER A 130 -2.61 18.88 -27.62
N LEU A 131 -2.94 19.29 -26.39
CA LEU A 131 -3.07 18.33 -25.30
C LEU A 131 -4.24 17.37 -25.58
N ARG A 132 -4.03 16.11 -25.28
CA ARG A 132 -5.09 15.11 -25.41
C ARG A 132 -6.19 15.35 -24.39
N ALA A 133 -7.43 15.14 -24.80
CA ALA A 133 -8.57 15.06 -23.91
C ALA A 133 -8.68 13.65 -23.32
N ALA A 134 -9.05 13.55 -22.05
CA ALA A 134 -9.47 12.30 -21.45
C ALA A 134 -10.92 12.01 -21.83
N SER A 135 -11.28 10.75 -21.95
CA SER A 135 -12.68 10.32 -22.08
C SER A 135 -13.32 10.04 -20.72
N VAL A 136 -12.53 9.57 -19.78
CA VAL A 136 -12.97 9.22 -18.43
C VAL A 136 -12.17 9.99 -17.39
N MET A 137 -12.86 10.51 -16.40
CA MET A 137 -12.29 11.10 -15.20
C MET A 137 -12.36 10.08 -14.06
N LEU A 138 -11.25 9.91 -13.34
CA LEU A 138 -11.15 9.03 -12.18
C LEU A 138 -11.01 9.89 -10.93
N GLU A 139 -11.88 9.63 -9.96
CA GLU A 139 -11.95 10.32 -8.68
C GLU A 139 -12.14 9.34 -7.54
N GLY A 140 -11.90 9.79 -6.32
CA GLY A 140 -12.08 8.99 -5.12
C GLY A 140 -11.03 9.29 -4.06
N GLY A 141 -10.59 8.27 -3.34
CA GLY A 141 -9.58 8.43 -2.31
C GLY A 141 -9.57 7.32 -1.27
N ILE A 142 -8.79 7.53 -0.23
CA ILE A 142 -8.81 6.70 0.95
C ILE A 142 -9.95 7.22 1.84
N ILE A 143 -11.03 6.45 1.96
CA ILE A 143 -12.26 6.90 2.62
C ILE A 143 -12.37 6.44 4.08
N ALA A 144 -11.64 5.38 4.47
CA ALA A 144 -11.57 4.94 5.85
C ALA A 144 -10.20 4.33 6.15
N TYR A 145 -9.75 4.53 7.38
CA TYR A 145 -8.66 3.80 8.01
C TYR A 145 -9.09 3.48 9.42
N GLU A 146 -9.27 2.21 9.71
CA GLU A 146 -9.69 1.73 11.01
C GLU A 146 -8.53 0.98 11.64
N SER A 147 -8.07 1.46 12.78
CA SER A 147 -7.00 0.84 13.55
C SER A 147 -7.57 0.06 14.73
N ASN A 148 -6.87 -1.00 15.13
CA ASN A 148 -7.23 -1.82 16.28
C ASN A 148 -8.63 -2.47 16.18
N ILE A 149 -9.10 -2.85 15.00
CA ILE A 149 -10.39 -3.52 14.80
C ILE A 149 -10.46 -4.80 15.63
N ARG A 150 -9.33 -5.53 15.69
CA ARG A 150 -9.15 -6.69 16.55
C ARG A 150 -7.77 -6.64 17.16
N THR A 151 -7.74 -6.79 18.47
CA THR A 151 -6.49 -6.97 19.22
C THR A 151 -6.61 -8.22 20.06
N GLY A 152 -5.55 -8.96 20.16
CA GLY A 152 -5.50 -10.13 21.01
C GLY A 152 -4.07 -10.40 21.42
N GLY A 153 -3.90 -11.03 22.56
CA GLY A 153 -2.59 -11.40 23.07
C GLY A 153 -2.70 -12.49 24.11
N ALA A 154 -1.63 -13.20 24.28
CA ALA A 154 -1.45 -14.15 25.37
C ALA A 154 -0.05 -13.96 25.95
N GLY A 155 0.08 -14.07 27.26
CA GLY A 155 1.35 -13.99 27.95
C GLY A 155 1.42 -15.02 29.06
N VAL A 156 2.58 -15.53 29.31
CA VAL A 156 2.88 -16.43 30.44
C VAL A 156 4.10 -15.91 31.16
N GLU A 157 3.98 -15.75 32.47
CA GLU A 157 5.08 -15.38 33.35
C GLU A 157 5.20 -16.40 34.49
N TYR A 158 6.42 -16.87 34.72
CA TYR A 158 6.73 -17.79 35.82
C TYR A 158 8.10 -17.45 36.41
N PHE A 159 8.15 -17.16 37.69
CA PHE A 159 9.38 -16.79 38.43
C PHE A 159 10.19 -15.66 37.75
N GLY A 160 9.52 -14.65 37.19
CA GLY A 160 10.17 -13.52 36.55
C GLY A 160 10.72 -13.80 35.14
N ILE A 161 10.30 -14.91 34.53
CA ILE A 161 10.53 -15.19 33.10
C ILE A 161 9.18 -15.17 32.41
N GLY A 162 9.02 -14.26 31.45
CA GLY A 162 7.76 -14.06 30.75
C GLY A 162 7.94 -14.06 29.25
N ALA A 163 6.91 -14.52 28.55
CA ALA A 163 6.75 -14.35 27.12
C ALA A 163 5.33 -13.89 26.82
N SER A 164 5.18 -12.91 25.94
CA SER A 164 3.88 -12.42 25.49
C SER A 164 3.86 -12.25 23.98
N GLY A 165 2.70 -12.51 23.39
CA GLY A 165 2.43 -12.26 21.98
C GLY A 165 1.18 -11.39 21.85
N GLN A 166 1.23 -10.40 20.98
CA GLN A 166 0.10 -9.53 20.65
C GLN A 166 -0.08 -9.48 19.15
N TYR A 167 -1.31 -9.32 18.70
CA TYR A 167 -1.62 -9.00 17.32
C TYR A 167 -2.60 -7.85 17.24
N GLN A 168 -2.50 -7.09 16.16
CA GLN A 168 -3.39 -6.00 15.83
C GLN A 168 -3.85 -6.19 14.39
N VAL A 169 -5.10 -5.86 14.13
CA VAL A 169 -5.71 -5.89 12.81
C VAL A 169 -6.23 -4.51 12.50
N ASP A 170 -5.72 -3.91 11.44
CA ASP A 170 -6.17 -2.63 10.92
C ASP A 170 -6.80 -2.83 9.54
N GLN A 171 -7.58 -1.87 9.08
CA GLN A 171 -8.16 -1.88 7.74
C GLN A 171 -8.02 -0.52 7.08
N VAL A 172 -7.74 -0.53 5.78
CA VAL A 172 -7.79 0.64 4.93
C VAL A 172 -8.81 0.41 3.82
N THR A 173 -9.66 1.40 3.58
CA THR A 173 -10.70 1.33 2.54
C THR A 173 -10.46 2.44 1.52
N VAL A 174 -10.44 2.04 0.26
CA VAL A 174 -10.27 2.93 -0.90
C VAL A 174 -11.55 2.90 -1.73
N ASN A 175 -11.99 4.07 -2.19
CA ASN A 175 -13.05 4.21 -3.18
C ASN A 175 -12.47 4.78 -4.48
N LEU A 176 -12.88 4.22 -5.61
CA LEU A 176 -12.51 4.65 -6.96
C LEU A 176 -13.75 4.66 -7.83
N ARG A 177 -14.06 5.82 -8.41
CA ARG A 177 -15.16 5.98 -9.36
C ARG A 177 -14.67 6.49 -10.70
N ALA A 178 -15.30 6.00 -11.76
CA ALA A 178 -15.08 6.45 -13.13
C ALA A 178 -16.28 7.27 -13.59
N VAL A 179 -16.02 8.46 -14.13
CA VAL A 179 -17.03 9.39 -14.61
C VAL A 179 -16.77 9.69 -16.08
N GLU A 180 -17.78 9.54 -16.91
CA GLU A 180 -17.71 9.95 -18.31
C GLU A 180 -17.70 11.48 -18.42
N ILE A 181 -16.67 12.03 -19.07
CA ILE A 181 -16.48 13.49 -19.11
C ILE A 181 -17.55 14.16 -19.98
N SER A 182 -18.03 13.47 -21.00
CA SER A 182 -18.99 14.05 -21.95
C SER A 182 -20.40 14.22 -21.39
N SER A 183 -20.85 13.25 -20.58
CA SER A 183 -22.20 13.23 -20.00
C SER A 183 -22.24 13.60 -18.52
N GLY A 184 -21.11 13.41 -17.80
CA GLY A 184 -21.07 13.48 -16.33
C GLY A 184 -21.61 12.23 -15.64
N GLU A 185 -21.89 11.15 -16.39
CA GLU A 185 -22.40 9.91 -15.85
C GLU A 185 -21.33 9.16 -15.08
N VAL A 186 -21.69 8.62 -13.90
CA VAL A 186 -20.82 7.73 -13.12
C VAL A 186 -20.91 6.33 -13.72
N LEU A 187 -19.89 5.93 -14.46
CA LEU A 187 -19.84 4.66 -15.19
C LEU A 187 -19.65 3.47 -14.26
N ALA A 188 -18.83 3.63 -13.23
CA ALA A 188 -18.53 2.60 -12.24
C ALA A 188 -18.07 3.23 -10.92
N ASN A 189 -18.30 2.53 -9.82
CA ASN A 189 -17.90 2.94 -8.49
C ASN A 189 -17.47 1.69 -7.69
N VAL A 190 -16.19 1.58 -7.39
CA VAL A 190 -15.57 0.44 -6.73
C VAL A 190 -15.07 0.85 -5.36
N THR A 191 -15.33 0.01 -4.38
CA THR A 191 -14.77 0.16 -3.02
C THR A 191 -14.03 -1.10 -2.65
N THR A 192 -12.76 -0.96 -2.29
CA THR A 192 -11.91 -2.08 -1.85
C THR A 192 -11.40 -1.85 -0.45
N THR A 193 -11.30 -2.92 0.33
CA THR A 193 -10.77 -2.89 1.69
C THR A 193 -9.60 -3.84 1.81
N LYS A 194 -8.48 -3.35 2.30
CA LYS A 194 -7.29 -4.15 2.61
C LYS A 194 -7.13 -4.26 4.11
N THR A 195 -7.08 -5.50 4.60
CA THR A 195 -6.76 -5.80 6.00
C THR A 195 -5.25 -5.87 6.21
N ILE A 196 -4.78 -5.25 7.28
CA ILE A 196 -3.38 -5.16 7.70
C ILE A 196 -3.21 -5.97 8.97
N TYR A 197 -2.24 -6.86 9.00
CA TYR A 197 -1.91 -7.65 10.18
C TYR A 197 -0.57 -7.20 10.77
N SER A 198 -0.59 -6.84 12.05
CA SER A 198 0.59 -6.53 12.83
C SER A 198 0.75 -7.56 13.94
N LYS A 199 1.96 -8.09 14.12
CA LYS A 199 2.29 -9.07 15.16
C LYS A 199 3.46 -8.58 15.98
N GLU A 200 3.35 -8.71 17.28
CA GLU A 200 4.40 -8.41 18.23
C GLU A 200 4.62 -9.60 19.16
N LEU A 201 5.86 -10.02 19.30
CA LEU A 201 6.29 -11.05 20.21
C LEU A 201 7.32 -10.45 21.16
N ARG A 202 7.11 -10.58 22.47
CA ARG A 202 8.03 -10.15 23.52
C ARG A 202 8.39 -11.30 24.41
N ALA A 203 9.67 -11.38 24.78
CA ALA A 203 10.16 -12.28 25.81
C ALA A 203 11.03 -11.49 26.78
N GLY A 204 10.78 -11.64 28.07
CA GLY A 204 11.49 -10.88 29.08
C GLY A 204 11.86 -11.71 30.29
N VAL A 205 12.92 -11.31 30.97
CA VAL A 205 13.35 -11.86 32.25
C VAL A 205 13.36 -10.75 33.29
N TYR A 206 12.55 -10.91 34.33
CA TYR A 206 12.42 -9.98 35.43
C TYR A 206 12.90 -10.67 36.72
N ARG A 207 13.95 -10.17 37.35
CA ARG A 207 14.47 -10.73 38.59
C ARG A 207 14.80 -9.66 39.60
N PHE A 208 14.20 -9.76 40.80
CA PHE A 208 14.60 -8.95 41.93
C PHE A 208 15.98 -9.40 42.43
N ILE A 209 16.95 -8.50 42.42
CA ILE A 209 18.31 -8.74 42.95
C ILE A 209 18.41 -8.22 44.36
N ASP A 210 17.71 -7.11 44.69
CA ASP A 210 17.64 -6.51 46.03
C ASP A 210 16.44 -5.50 46.05
N PHE A 211 16.05 -5.02 47.24
CA PHE A 211 14.92 -4.12 47.41
C PHE A 211 14.98 -2.82 46.55
N SER A 212 16.15 -2.47 46.06
CA SER A 212 16.37 -1.28 45.21
C SER A 212 16.85 -1.61 43.78
N ARG A 213 16.95 -2.87 43.39
CA ARG A 213 17.49 -3.26 42.08
C ARG A 213 16.64 -4.35 41.45
N LEU A 214 15.99 -3.97 40.36
CA LEU A 214 15.31 -4.88 39.43
C LEU A 214 16.22 -5.10 38.23
N LEU A 215 16.52 -6.36 37.93
CA LEU A 215 17.10 -6.73 36.64
C LEU A 215 15.96 -7.02 35.69
N GLU A 216 15.89 -6.23 34.64
CA GLU A 216 14.94 -6.36 33.56
C GLU A 216 15.72 -6.53 32.26
N ALA A 217 15.45 -7.58 31.52
CA ALA A 217 15.95 -7.80 30.19
C ALA A 217 14.79 -8.26 29.31
N GLU A 218 14.48 -7.48 28.30
CA GLU A 218 13.39 -7.73 27.37
C GLU A 218 13.93 -7.79 25.93
N ALA A 219 13.48 -8.77 25.16
CA ALA A 219 13.71 -8.86 23.73
C ALA A 219 12.38 -9.02 23.02
N GLY A 220 12.17 -8.27 21.95
CA GLY A 220 10.93 -8.30 21.19
C GLY A 220 11.17 -8.28 19.70
N ILE A 221 10.26 -8.90 18.96
CA ILE A 221 10.19 -8.85 17.50
C ILE A 221 8.80 -8.36 17.13
N THR A 222 8.75 -7.29 16.31
CA THR A 222 7.52 -6.75 15.76
C THR A 222 7.55 -6.87 14.24
N THR A 223 6.51 -7.46 13.67
CA THR A 223 6.34 -7.57 12.22
C THR A 223 5.06 -6.85 11.83
N ASN A 224 5.20 -5.80 11.02
CA ASN A 224 4.08 -4.99 10.56
C ASN A 224 4.09 -4.89 9.03
N GLU A 225 2.91 -5.03 8.41
CA GLU A 225 2.71 -4.59 7.03
C GLU A 225 2.58 -3.06 7.04
N PRO A 226 3.42 -2.31 6.30
CA PRO A 226 3.30 -0.86 6.26
C PRO A 226 1.95 -0.41 5.70
N VAL A 227 1.28 0.55 6.37
CA VAL A 227 0.00 1.12 5.92
C VAL A 227 0.06 1.62 4.47
N GLN A 228 1.20 2.18 4.07
CA GLN A 228 1.41 2.64 2.69
C GLN A 228 1.30 1.50 1.67
N MET A 229 1.84 0.31 1.98
CA MET A 229 1.74 -0.86 1.10
C MET A 229 0.31 -1.38 1.02
N ALA A 230 -0.42 -1.33 2.12
CA ALA A 230 -1.83 -1.71 2.15
C ALA A 230 -2.69 -0.75 1.31
N VAL A 231 -2.46 0.56 1.40
CA VAL A 231 -3.11 1.56 0.54
C VAL A 231 -2.81 1.26 -0.93
N MET A 232 -1.55 0.99 -1.28
CA MET A 232 -1.16 0.68 -2.64
C MET A 232 -1.85 -0.58 -3.16
N SER A 233 -1.88 -1.66 -2.35
CA SER A 233 -2.57 -2.90 -2.70
C SER A 233 -4.09 -2.71 -2.87
N ALA A 234 -4.72 -1.88 -2.03
CA ALA A 234 -6.15 -1.55 -2.16
C ALA A 234 -6.43 -0.76 -3.45
N ILE A 235 -5.55 0.18 -3.82
CA ILE A 235 -5.65 0.94 -5.09
C ILE A 235 -5.48 0.00 -6.29
N GLU A 236 -4.47 -0.86 -6.29
CA GLU A 236 -4.23 -1.84 -7.36
C GLU A 236 -5.44 -2.75 -7.55
N SER A 237 -5.98 -3.28 -6.45
CA SER A 237 -7.21 -4.08 -6.48
C SER A 237 -8.42 -3.29 -6.99
N SER A 238 -8.57 -2.01 -6.60
CA SER A 238 -9.68 -1.19 -7.08
C SER A 238 -9.61 -0.93 -8.60
N VAL A 239 -8.40 -0.79 -9.16
CA VAL A 239 -8.20 -0.65 -10.61
C VAL A 239 -8.60 -1.95 -11.34
N ILE A 240 -8.23 -3.13 -10.80
CA ILE A 240 -8.62 -4.40 -11.40
C ILE A 240 -10.14 -4.57 -11.38
N HIS A 241 -10.80 -4.32 -10.23
CA HIS A 241 -12.26 -4.38 -10.14
C HIS A 241 -12.95 -3.38 -11.05
N LEU A 242 -12.41 -2.17 -11.20
CA LEU A 242 -12.92 -1.16 -12.12
C LEU A 242 -12.87 -1.67 -13.57
N ILE A 243 -11.76 -2.28 -13.97
CA ILE A 243 -11.59 -2.88 -15.30
C ILE A 243 -12.60 -4.02 -15.50
N ALA A 244 -12.72 -4.92 -14.52
CA ALA A 244 -13.63 -6.05 -14.59
C ALA A 244 -15.10 -5.61 -14.75
N GLN A 245 -15.56 -4.67 -13.90
CA GLN A 245 -16.90 -4.10 -14.01
C GLN A 245 -17.13 -3.38 -15.35
N GLY A 246 -16.12 -2.67 -15.84
CA GLY A 246 -16.22 -1.96 -17.10
C GLY A 246 -16.32 -2.87 -18.31
N VAL A 247 -15.63 -4.02 -18.30
CA VAL A 247 -15.77 -5.03 -19.34
C VAL A 247 -17.14 -5.69 -19.26
N GLU A 248 -17.59 -6.09 -18.09
CA GLU A 248 -18.91 -6.69 -17.86
C GLU A 248 -20.04 -5.75 -18.32
N ASN A 249 -19.94 -4.47 -17.97
CA ASN A 249 -20.93 -3.46 -18.35
C ASN A 249 -20.74 -2.95 -19.80
N ARG A 250 -19.79 -3.50 -20.55
CA ARG A 250 -19.51 -3.11 -21.96
C ARG A 250 -19.09 -1.66 -22.15
N LEU A 251 -18.49 -1.05 -21.12
CA LEU A 251 -17.92 0.29 -21.18
C LEU A 251 -16.61 0.31 -21.96
N TRP A 252 -15.85 -0.78 -21.87
CA TRP A 252 -14.63 -1.07 -22.64
C TRP A 252 -14.56 -2.55 -22.99
N ASN A 253 -13.70 -2.90 -23.96
CA ASN A 253 -13.74 -4.19 -24.57
C ASN A 253 -12.39 -4.91 -24.45
N LEU A 254 -12.46 -6.24 -24.35
CA LEU A 254 -11.38 -7.15 -24.62
C LEU A 254 -11.24 -7.38 -26.14
N PRO A 255 -10.07 -7.82 -26.63
CA PRO A 255 -9.92 -8.35 -27.98
C PRO A 255 -10.93 -9.48 -28.22
N SER A 256 -11.37 -9.63 -29.48
CA SER A 256 -12.43 -10.59 -29.86
C SER A 256 -12.05 -12.06 -29.66
N ASP A 257 -10.76 -12.36 -29.55
CA ASP A 257 -10.18 -13.68 -29.30
C ASP A 257 -10.01 -14.02 -27.81
N VAL A 258 -10.30 -13.08 -26.92
CA VAL A 258 -10.18 -13.25 -25.46
C VAL A 258 -11.56 -13.50 -24.84
N ASN A 259 -11.70 -14.65 -24.19
CA ASN A 259 -12.92 -15.00 -23.45
C ASN A 259 -12.84 -14.42 -22.02
N PHE A 260 -13.72 -13.48 -21.69
CA PHE A 260 -13.78 -12.83 -20.36
C PHE A 260 -13.80 -13.85 -19.21
N ASN A 261 -14.62 -14.92 -19.32
CA ASN A 261 -14.77 -15.92 -18.27
C ASN A 261 -13.51 -16.77 -17.99
N GLU A 262 -12.52 -16.70 -18.87
CA GLU A 262 -11.23 -17.39 -18.71
C GLU A 262 -10.12 -16.45 -18.22
N THR A 263 -10.47 -15.22 -17.88
CA THR A 263 -9.51 -14.22 -17.42
C THR A 263 -9.62 -14.00 -15.93
N ILE A 264 -8.54 -13.49 -15.34
CA ILE A 264 -8.52 -13.05 -13.95
C ILE A 264 -9.56 -11.96 -13.64
N LEU A 265 -10.03 -11.21 -14.65
CA LEU A 265 -11.08 -10.21 -14.48
C LEU A 265 -12.41 -10.84 -14.02
N ALA A 266 -12.73 -12.04 -14.54
CA ALA A 266 -13.91 -12.79 -14.09
C ALA A 266 -13.78 -13.26 -12.64
N ASP A 267 -12.58 -13.65 -12.20
CA ASP A 267 -12.32 -14.04 -10.83
C ASP A 267 -12.55 -12.86 -9.87
N TYR A 268 -12.07 -11.67 -10.24
CA TYR A 268 -12.28 -10.45 -9.46
C TYR A 268 -13.75 -10.03 -9.41
N LEU A 269 -14.50 -10.18 -10.51
CA LEU A 269 -15.92 -9.84 -10.56
C LEU A 269 -16.76 -10.80 -9.70
N ASN A 270 -16.42 -12.10 -9.72
CA ASN A 270 -17.13 -13.15 -9.00
C ASN A 270 -16.62 -13.36 -7.58
N ALA A 271 -15.61 -12.64 -7.15
CA ALA A 271 -15.09 -12.74 -5.79
C ALA A 271 -16.20 -12.48 -4.77
N PRO A 272 -16.38 -13.36 -3.78
CA PRO A 272 -17.43 -13.17 -2.78
C PRO A 272 -17.16 -11.90 -1.96
N VAL A 273 -18.17 -11.07 -1.82
CA VAL A 273 -18.08 -9.92 -0.90
C VAL A 273 -18.09 -10.49 0.53
N PRO A 274 -17.03 -10.23 1.33
CA PRO A 274 -17.01 -10.71 2.71
C PRO A 274 -18.23 -10.17 3.48
N LEU A 275 -18.96 -11.05 4.13
CA LEU A 275 -20.00 -10.67 5.08
C LEU A 275 -19.38 -10.46 6.45
N LEU A 276 -19.78 -9.39 7.15
CA LEU A 276 -19.31 -9.04 8.50
C LEU A 276 -19.76 -10.04 9.56
#